data_714ff6b5dc76e84c6720cc05cf06aaa5
#
_entry.id   714ff6b5dc76e84c6720cc05cf06aaa5
#
_cell.length_a   1.000
_cell.length_b   1.000
_cell.length_c   1.000
_cell.angle_alpha   90.00
_cell.angle_beta   90.00
_cell.angle_gamma   90.00
#
_symmetry.space_group_name_H-M   'P 1'
#
loop_
_entity.id
_entity.type
_entity.pdbx_description
1 polymer ?
#
loop_
_entity_poly.entity_id
_entity_poly.type
_entity_poly.pdbx_seq_one_letter_code
_entity_poly.pdbx_strand_id
1 'polypeptide(L)'
;MRAFVDPFSSQPGAPPAVQGTQIQTTPAFFPFHAQAFAAAHKRHVPVFLIIGTLPQALCEPSLAAQIAGRTVPVRLRPGERPDVEALCLRASALFSGESSLPLCALLLSNGCPFLAAPLPPEGYPLDPQRLLVWLLHADRRFSQNLPAFTRQAAQVAHDLHAPPLQKPYTPRDAAHDLSRALSAAEDTHSGGFGGVKSPFVCALRFLLHESSRGSGDAHASLQRALSAMLTSTLCDPLDGGFFRTSLTDDWRGVVPEKPLGVNALLAHLLLKSGRRTEAVRTLDFILDAYPLEGGALAPYVHAPLDTYAFTPAQVCAALGSEEGLRACRLLGLLRRYAKAPPALSPSRFSPPAQEGIRPREEENPPLFPAFSPSLTPDDTAFLRRALPVLLRVRAARTPQRPAPYLLSEDCALAANVLALCGRQLGEPRYTQAAQRAVSALLRACPPGDGYAALPPALSPAAPRQPTAGAAAALALALLQLGKTPELKNYADAGFRLLGTTLHAFMRSDGMLLHTTEDRAAFFPRIPALEDSELPSPAATLVNALRIADELRPHAHYADAIDFLWRSAAPHVKRAPMAHAALIDAMNE
;
A
#
# COMPACT_ATOMS: atom_id res chain seq x y z
N MET A 1 3.08 -6.14 -41.40
CA MET A 1 2.98 -7.05 -40.27
C MET A 1 4.39 -7.35 -39.75
N ARG A 2 4.88 -6.61 -38.78
CA ARG A 2 6.13 -6.93 -38.08
C ARG A 2 5.73 -7.73 -36.83
N ALA A 3 6.26 -8.92 -36.67
CA ALA A 3 6.04 -9.78 -35.54
C ALA A 3 6.53 -9.06 -34.27
N PHE A 4 5.64 -8.92 -33.32
CA PHE A 4 5.90 -8.31 -32.02
C PHE A 4 6.55 -9.39 -31.14
N VAL A 5 7.81 -9.20 -30.78
CA VAL A 5 8.52 -10.08 -29.85
C VAL A 5 8.03 -9.74 -28.45
N ASP A 6 7.41 -10.71 -27.78
CA ASP A 6 6.97 -10.63 -26.39
C ASP A 6 8.22 -10.46 -25.48
N PRO A 7 8.36 -9.34 -24.76
CA PRO A 7 9.52 -9.12 -23.88
C PRO A 7 9.53 -10.02 -22.63
N PHE A 8 8.49 -10.82 -22.40
CA PHE A 8 8.39 -11.75 -21.27
C PHE A 8 8.44 -13.23 -21.69
N SER A 9 8.57 -13.55 -22.99
CA SER A 9 8.64 -14.91 -23.53
C SER A 9 10.10 -15.40 -23.70
N SER A 10 10.98 -15.16 -22.74
CA SER A 10 12.19 -15.97 -22.67
C SER A 10 11.84 -17.32 -22.05
N GLN A 11 11.83 -18.37 -22.88
CA GLN A 11 11.82 -19.75 -22.39
C GLN A 11 12.92 -19.91 -21.32
N PRO A 12 12.69 -20.71 -20.26
CA PRO A 12 13.74 -20.98 -19.29
C PRO A 12 14.85 -21.79 -19.98
N GLY A 13 15.83 -21.10 -20.52
CA GLY A 13 17.12 -21.68 -20.86
C GLY A 13 17.74 -22.20 -19.57
N ALA A 14 18.32 -23.41 -19.62
CA ALA A 14 19.07 -23.97 -18.52
C ALA A 14 20.06 -22.91 -17.98
N PRO A 15 20.20 -22.76 -16.66
CA PRO A 15 21.09 -21.77 -16.08
C PRO A 15 22.52 -22.06 -16.56
N PRO A 16 23.29 -21.04 -17.02
CA PRO A 16 24.68 -21.23 -17.36
C PRO A 16 25.44 -21.70 -16.12
N ALA A 17 26.26 -22.71 -16.26
CA ALA A 17 27.15 -23.19 -15.22
C ALA A 17 28.08 -22.04 -14.79
N VAL A 18 27.86 -21.51 -13.59
CA VAL A 18 28.69 -20.45 -12.99
C VAL A 18 29.99 -21.12 -12.52
N GLN A 19 31.06 -20.88 -13.26
CA GLN A 19 32.41 -21.16 -12.79
C GLN A 19 32.74 -20.16 -11.65
N GLY A 20 33.04 -20.73 -10.49
CA GLY A 20 33.94 -20.23 -9.45
C GLY A 20 33.98 -18.73 -9.14
N THR A 21 32.92 -18.19 -8.50
CA THR A 21 33.03 -16.99 -7.66
C THR A 21 32.53 -17.35 -6.27
N GLN A 22 33.24 -16.94 -5.23
CA GLN A 22 32.95 -17.23 -3.83
C GLN A 22 31.45 -16.96 -3.56
N ILE A 23 30.71 -18.00 -3.24
CA ILE A 23 29.33 -17.94 -2.83
C ILE A 23 29.33 -17.21 -1.49
N GLN A 24 28.99 -15.94 -1.47
CA GLN A 24 28.47 -15.29 -0.27
C GLN A 24 27.21 -16.08 0.09
N THR A 25 27.29 -16.91 1.11
CA THR A 25 26.18 -17.67 1.67
C THR A 25 25.26 -16.74 2.44
N THR A 26 24.53 -15.90 1.73
CA THR A 26 23.35 -15.26 2.28
C THR A 26 22.32 -16.38 2.44
N PRO A 27 21.71 -16.58 3.61
CA PRO A 27 20.71 -17.61 3.78
C PRO A 27 19.58 -17.32 2.79
N ALA A 28 19.32 -18.29 1.93
CA ALA A 28 18.30 -18.17 0.92
C ALA A 28 16.93 -18.14 1.61
N PHE A 29 16.29 -16.98 1.66
CA PHE A 29 14.87 -16.88 1.95
C PHE A 29 14.10 -17.53 0.80
N PHE A 30 13.28 -18.53 1.12
CA PHE A 30 12.41 -19.14 0.12
C PHE A 30 11.32 -18.16 -0.30
N PRO A 31 10.87 -18.19 -1.56
CA PRO A 31 9.62 -17.56 -1.94
C PRO A 31 8.44 -18.26 -1.24
N PHE A 32 7.31 -17.57 -1.12
CA PHE A 32 6.10 -18.13 -0.50
C PHE A 32 5.46 -19.17 -1.41
N HIS A 33 5.75 -20.44 -1.19
CA HIS A 33 5.18 -21.56 -1.97
C HIS A 33 5.12 -22.86 -1.15
N ALA A 34 4.34 -23.83 -1.63
CA ALA A 34 4.06 -25.09 -0.90
C ALA A 34 5.31 -25.86 -0.48
N GLN A 35 6.41 -25.81 -1.25
CA GLN A 35 7.65 -26.53 -0.91
C GLN A 35 8.29 -26.02 0.39
N ALA A 36 8.21 -24.70 0.68
CA ALA A 36 8.72 -24.16 1.93
C ALA A 36 7.92 -24.70 3.14
N PHE A 37 6.61 -24.81 3.00
CA PHE A 37 5.74 -25.37 4.04
C PHE A 37 5.90 -26.88 4.21
N ALA A 38 6.11 -27.61 3.12
CA ALA A 38 6.45 -29.03 3.16
C ALA A 38 7.80 -29.27 3.84
N ALA A 39 8.80 -28.40 3.61
CA ALA A 39 10.10 -28.46 4.29
C ALA A 39 9.95 -28.17 5.81
N ALA A 40 9.12 -27.20 6.18
CA ALA A 40 8.81 -26.88 7.57
C ALA A 40 8.10 -28.06 8.28
N HIS A 41 7.13 -28.67 7.60
CA HIS A 41 6.45 -29.86 8.10
C HIS A 41 7.43 -31.03 8.34
N LYS A 42 8.26 -31.35 7.34
CA LYS A 42 9.26 -32.44 7.44
C LYS A 42 10.29 -32.22 8.54
N ARG A 43 10.68 -30.96 8.78
CA ARG A 43 11.65 -30.59 9.82
C ARG A 43 11.03 -30.39 11.20
N HIS A 44 9.69 -30.40 11.30
CA HIS A 44 8.94 -30.07 12.52
C HIS A 44 9.29 -28.70 13.11
N VAL A 45 9.49 -27.70 12.23
CA VAL A 45 9.82 -26.31 12.61
C VAL A 45 8.79 -25.35 12.02
N PRO A 46 8.61 -24.15 12.61
CA PRO A 46 7.73 -23.13 12.02
C PRO A 46 8.33 -22.50 10.74
N VAL A 47 7.48 -21.91 9.93
CA VAL A 47 7.88 -21.00 8.86
C VAL A 47 8.09 -19.61 9.46
N PHE A 48 9.24 -19.00 9.21
CA PHE A 48 9.51 -17.60 9.55
C PHE A 48 9.30 -16.74 8.30
N LEU A 49 8.14 -16.09 8.23
CA LEU A 49 7.74 -15.24 7.11
C LEU A 49 8.12 -13.79 7.38
N ILE A 50 8.70 -13.12 6.38
CA ILE A 50 8.87 -11.67 6.34
C ILE A 50 8.04 -11.14 5.19
N ILE A 51 7.19 -10.14 5.47
CA ILE A 51 6.45 -9.38 4.47
C ILE A 51 7.00 -7.95 4.46
N GLY A 52 7.64 -7.58 3.34
CA GLY A 52 8.25 -6.27 3.17
C GLY A 52 9.72 -6.30 2.75
N THR A 53 10.39 -5.16 2.93
CA THR A 53 11.83 -5.05 2.70
C THR A 53 12.58 -5.88 3.73
N LEU A 54 13.57 -6.65 3.26
CA LEU A 54 14.41 -7.46 4.14
C LEU A 54 15.44 -6.56 4.84
N PRO A 55 15.38 -6.41 6.19
CA PRO A 55 16.38 -5.64 6.91
C PRO A 55 17.78 -6.20 6.70
N GLN A 56 18.76 -5.32 6.46
CA GLN A 56 20.15 -5.73 6.19
C GLN A 56 20.74 -6.64 7.30
N ALA A 57 20.37 -6.38 8.56
CA ALA A 57 20.81 -7.20 9.68
C ALA A 57 20.43 -8.70 9.54
N LEU A 58 19.33 -9.02 8.84
CA LEU A 58 18.90 -10.40 8.59
C LEU A 58 19.70 -11.08 7.48
N CYS A 59 20.52 -10.33 6.75
CA CYS A 59 21.43 -10.86 5.75
C CYS A 59 22.78 -11.25 6.35
N GLU A 60 23.04 -10.96 7.64
CA GLU A 60 24.28 -11.35 8.31
C GLU A 60 24.33 -12.87 8.47
N PRO A 61 25.44 -13.52 8.03
CA PRO A 61 25.53 -15.00 7.98
C PRO A 61 25.26 -15.68 9.32
N SER A 62 25.71 -15.09 10.44
CA SER A 62 25.55 -15.66 11.79
C SER A 62 24.09 -15.68 12.24
N LEU A 63 23.38 -14.56 12.11
CA LEU A 63 21.95 -14.44 12.47
C LEU A 63 21.09 -15.31 11.56
N ALA A 64 21.38 -15.24 10.30
CA ALA A 64 20.70 -15.97 9.27
C ALA A 64 20.81 -17.50 9.43
N ALA A 65 21.98 -18.02 9.79
CA ALA A 65 22.15 -19.44 10.12
C ALA A 65 21.34 -19.85 11.37
N GLN A 66 21.27 -18.98 12.39
CA GLN A 66 20.47 -19.23 13.58
C GLN A 66 18.97 -19.26 13.29
N ILE A 67 18.47 -18.38 12.40
CA ILE A 67 17.09 -18.38 11.93
C ILE A 67 16.80 -19.66 11.14
N ALA A 68 17.63 -19.99 10.14
CA ALA A 68 17.45 -21.16 9.28
C ALA A 68 17.57 -22.49 10.04
N GLY A 69 18.35 -22.53 11.13
CA GLY A 69 18.46 -23.70 11.98
C GLY A 69 17.16 -24.05 12.72
N ARG A 70 16.31 -23.07 13.03
CA ARG A 70 15.09 -23.18 13.84
C ARG A 70 13.79 -23.03 13.06
N THR A 71 13.87 -22.49 11.85
CA THR A 71 12.70 -22.17 11.03
C THR A 71 12.96 -22.49 9.56
N VAL A 72 11.94 -22.36 8.74
CA VAL A 72 12.10 -22.23 7.29
C VAL A 72 11.87 -20.74 6.96
N PRO A 73 12.94 -19.98 6.62
CA PRO A 73 12.80 -18.55 6.31
C PRO A 73 12.15 -18.35 4.95
N VAL A 74 11.09 -17.55 4.91
CA VAL A 74 10.31 -17.23 3.73
C VAL A 74 10.18 -15.71 3.59
N ARG A 75 10.28 -15.21 2.37
CA ARG A 75 10.06 -13.80 2.07
C ARG A 75 8.87 -13.64 1.12
N LEU A 76 8.09 -12.61 1.38
CA LEU A 76 6.99 -12.16 0.54
C LEU A 76 7.09 -10.64 0.35
N ARG A 77 6.92 -10.15 -0.87
CA ARG A 77 6.81 -8.71 -1.10
C ARG A 77 5.37 -8.27 -0.80
N PRO A 78 5.17 -7.03 -0.31
CA PRO A 78 3.84 -6.48 -0.14
C PRO A 78 3.03 -6.55 -1.46
N GLY A 79 1.78 -6.97 -1.36
CA GLY A 79 0.87 -7.09 -2.50
C GLY A 79 1.03 -8.35 -3.37
N GLU A 80 2.12 -9.14 -3.24
CA GLU A 80 2.26 -10.41 -4.00
C GLU A 80 1.25 -11.49 -3.58
N ARG A 81 0.86 -11.50 -2.32
CA ARG A 81 -0.14 -12.41 -1.74
C ARG A 81 -0.99 -11.62 -0.73
N PRO A 82 -1.95 -10.82 -1.22
CA PRO A 82 -2.78 -9.98 -0.34
C PRO A 82 -3.60 -10.77 0.68
N ASP A 83 -3.95 -12.01 0.39
CA ASP A 83 -4.57 -12.94 1.33
C ASP A 83 -3.65 -13.28 2.53
N VAL A 84 -2.39 -13.59 2.25
CA VAL A 84 -1.37 -13.86 3.27
C VAL A 84 -1.06 -12.62 4.10
N GLU A 85 -0.93 -11.50 3.41
CA GLU A 85 -0.68 -10.20 4.02
C GLU A 85 -1.80 -9.81 4.99
N ALA A 86 -3.06 -9.88 4.56
CA ALA A 86 -4.22 -9.58 5.39
C ALA A 86 -4.27 -10.46 6.65
N LEU A 87 -4.03 -11.78 6.50
CA LEU A 87 -4.00 -12.69 7.64
C LEU A 87 -2.87 -12.37 8.63
N CYS A 88 -1.67 -12.06 8.13
CA CYS A 88 -0.52 -11.74 8.97
C CYS A 88 -0.65 -10.38 9.65
N LEU A 89 -1.22 -9.37 8.99
CA LEU A 89 -1.56 -8.08 9.59
C LEU A 89 -2.59 -8.25 10.71
N ARG A 90 -3.62 -9.09 10.50
CA ARG A 90 -4.60 -9.44 11.53
C ARG A 90 -3.95 -10.13 12.74
N ALA A 91 -3.07 -11.09 12.48
CA ALA A 91 -2.31 -11.77 13.53
C ALA A 91 -1.41 -10.78 14.29
N SER A 92 -0.76 -9.85 13.59
CA SER A 92 0.07 -8.81 14.22
C SER A 92 -0.77 -7.92 15.13
N ALA A 93 -1.93 -7.44 14.69
CA ALA A 93 -2.86 -6.67 15.53
C ALA A 93 -3.25 -7.42 16.80
N LEU A 94 -3.55 -8.74 16.70
CA LEU A 94 -3.95 -9.58 17.84
C LEU A 94 -2.81 -9.83 18.84
N PHE A 95 -1.57 -10.03 18.34
CA PHE A 95 -0.45 -10.47 19.19
C PHE A 95 0.47 -9.33 19.67
N SER A 96 0.57 -8.25 18.91
CA SER A 96 1.42 -7.11 19.25
C SER A 96 0.64 -5.82 19.52
N GLY A 97 -0.65 -5.77 19.20
CA GLY A 97 -1.46 -4.55 19.23
C GLY A 97 -1.23 -3.62 18.05
N GLU A 98 -0.35 -3.99 17.12
CA GLU A 98 0.04 -3.16 15.98
C GLU A 98 -0.17 -3.93 14.66
N SER A 99 -0.58 -3.21 13.61
CA SER A 99 -0.86 -3.75 12.28
C SER A 99 -0.21 -2.86 11.23
N SER A 100 1.06 -3.14 10.93
CA SER A 100 1.82 -2.37 9.94
C SER A 100 2.85 -3.23 9.21
N LEU A 101 3.23 -2.82 8.01
CA LEU A 101 4.34 -3.36 7.24
C LEU A 101 5.59 -2.47 7.41
N PRO A 102 6.79 -3.06 7.32
CA PRO A 102 7.08 -4.48 7.18
C PRO A 102 6.79 -5.27 8.47
N LEU A 103 6.49 -6.56 8.35
CA LEU A 103 6.25 -7.43 9.50
C LEU A 103 6.98 -8.77 9.38
N CYS A 104 7.16 -9.43 10.54
CA CYS A 104 7.54 -10.83 10.61
C CYS A 104 6.43 -11.67 11.25
N ALA A 105 6.27 -12.90 10.80
CA ALA A 105 5.32 -13.84 11.34
C ALA A 105 5.91 -15.25 11.47
N LEU A 106 5.47 -16.00 12.48
CA LEU A 106 5.71 -17.42 12.60
C LEU A 106 4.43 -18.17 12.25
N LEU A 107 4.52 -19.03 11.23
CA LEU A 107 3.39 -19.79 10.70
C LEU A 107 3.56 -21.27 11.00
N LEU A 108 2.45 -21.94 11.23
CA LEU A 108 2.37 -23.40 11.19
C LEU A 108 2.57 -23.90 9.75
N SER A 109 2.84 -25.21 9.59
CA SER A 109 2.98 -25.82 8.25
C SER A 109 1.70 -25.77 7.40
N ASN A 110 0.54 -25.48 7.99
CA ASN A 110 -0.73 -25.22 7.30
C ASN A 110 -0.93 -23.74 6.91
N GLY A 111 0.09 -22.89 7.07
CA GLY A 111 0.05 -21.49 6.73
C GLY A 111 -0.60 -20.55 7.75
N CYS A 112 -1.20 -21.07 8.83
CA CYS A 112 -1.82 -20.23 9.85
C CYS A 112 -0.77 -19.57 10.76
N PRO A 113 -0.79 -18.23 10.93
CA PRO A 113 0.11 -17.53 11.83
C PRO A 113 -0.29 -17.78 13.29
N PHE A 114 0.70 -18.08 14.13
CA PHE A 114 0.52 -18.19 15.57
C PHE A 114 1.27 -17.11 16.36
N LEU A 115 2.10 -16.32 15.66
CA LEU A 115 2.79 -15.16 16.22
C LEU A 115 3.15 -14.21 15.07
N ALA A 116 2.96 -12.90 15.27
CA ALA A 116 3.36 -11.89 14.31
C ALA A 116 3.67 -10.57 15.02
N ALA A 117 4.54 -9.76 14.42
CA ALA A 117 4.87 -8.43 14.91
C ALA A 117 5.47 -7.56 13.79
N PRO A 118 5.29 -6.23 13.84
CA PRO A 118 5.93 -5.30 12.92
C PRO A 118 7.44 -5.32 13.05
N LEU A 119 8.12 -5.15 11.93
CA LEU A 119 9.55 -4.85 11.85
C LEU A 119 9.75 -3.34 11.71
N PRO A 120 10.94 -2.80 12.06
CA PRO A 120 11.27 -1.43 11.72
C PRO A 120 11.21 -1.22 10.21
N PRO A 121 10.66 -0.10 9.72
CA PRO A 121 10.64 0.20 8.30
C PRO A 121 12.04 0.48 7.75
N GLU A 122 12.16 0.50 6.44
CA GLU A 122 13.43 0.80 5.76
C GLU A 122 13.98 2.16 6.19
N GLY A 123 15.30 2.22 6.40
CA GLY A 123 15.98 3.40 6.93
C GLY A 123 16.04 3.48 8.47
N TYR A 124 15.36 2.56 9.17
CA TYR A 124 15.37 2.49 10.64
C TYR A 124 16.05 1.22 11.14
N PRO A 125 16.85 1.32 12.22
CA PRO A 125 17.66 0.19 12.67
C PRO A 125 16.81 -0.93 13.27
N LEU A 126 17.10 -2.16 12.87
CA LEU A 126 16.66 -3.40 13.53
C LEU A 126 17.72 -3.83 14.55
N ASP A 127 17.29 -4.15 15.77
CA ASP A 127 18.13 -4.81 16.76
C ASP A 127 18.11 -6.34 16.56
N PRO A 128 19.18 -6.94 16.03
CA PRO A 128 19.24 -8.37 15.75
C PRO A 128 19.09 -9.24 17.00
N GLN A 129 19.57 -8.76 18.15
CA GLN A 129 19.51 -9.51 19.40
C GLN A 129 18.09 -9.62 19.94
N ARG A 130 17.32 -8.54 19.86
CA ARG A 130 15.90 -8.57 20.25
C ARG A 130 15.08 -9.51 19.38
N LEU A 131 15.31 -9.49 18.07
CA LEU A 131 14.65 -10.44 17.17
C LEU A 131 15.05 -11.87 17.46
N LEU A 132 16.33 -12.14 17.70
CA LEU A 132 16.81 -13.48 18.04
C LEU A 132 16.22 -13.98 19.36
N VAL A 133 16.17 -13.14 20.39
CA VAL A 133 15.55 -13.50 21.69
C VAL A 133 14.06 -13.84 21.47
N TRP A 134 13.34 -13.06 20.69
CA TRP A 134 11.94 -13.32 20.35
C TRP A 134 11.75 -14.67 19.63
N LEU A 135 12.62 -14.97 18.65
CA LEU A 135 12.62 -16.25 17.94
C LEU A 135 12.97 -17.44 18.87
N LEU A 136 13.96 -17.29 19.75
CA LEU A 136 14.33 -18.32 20.70
C LEU A 136 13.21 -18.62 21.71
N HIS A 137 12.51 -17.60 22.16
CA HIS A 137 11.34 -17.79 23.03
C HIS A 137 10.21 -18.51 22.29
N ALA A 138 9.95 -18.15 21.05
CA ALA A 138 8.94 -18.79 20.23
C ALA A 138 9.29 -20.26 19.94
N ASP A 139 10.54 -20.56 19.59
CA ASP A 139 11.05 -21.91 19.30
C ASP A 139 10.91 -22.84 20.50
N ARG A 140 11.37 -22.39 21.68
CA ARG A 140 11.22 -23.18 22.94
C ARG A 140 9.75 -23.50 23.23
N ARG A 141 8.86 -22.52 23.13
CA ARG A 141 7.44 -22.72 23.39
C ARG A 141 6.78 -23.59 22.33
N PHE A 142 7.18 -23.44 21.07
CA PHE A 142 6.69 -24.25 19.95
C PHE A 142 7.01 -25.72 20.16
N SER A 143 8.25 -26.05 20.54
CA SER A 143 8.69 -27.43 20.82
C SER A 143 7.99 -28.04 22.05
N GLN A 144 7.67 -27.21 23.05
CA GLN A 144 7.06 -27.68 24.30
C GLN A 144 5.53 -27.80 24.23
N ASN A 145 4.85 -26.99 23.44
CA ASN A 145 3.38 -26.89 23.47
C ASN A 145 2.76 -26.56 22.09
N LEU A 146 3.06 -27.39 21.10
CA LEU A 146 2.45 -27.26 19.77
C LEU A 146 0.91 -27.19 19.80
N PRO A 147 0.17 -27.94 20.65
CA PRO A 147 -1.30 -27.81 20.72
C PRO A 147 -1.77 -26.40 21.12
N ALA A 148 -1.05 -25.67 21.95
CA ALA A 148 -1.41 -24.29 22.31
C ALA A 148 -1.29 -23.35 21.10
N PHE A 149 -0.21 -23.47 20.33
CA PHE A 149 -0.04 -22.67 19.12
C PHE A 149 -1.02 -23.03 18.00
N THR A 150 -1.39 -24.32 17.91
CA THR A 150 -2.46 -24.73 16.98
C THR A 150 -3.80 -24.08 17.36
N ARG A 151 -4.14 -24.02 18.66
CA ARG A 151 -5.34 -23.30 19.13
C ARG A 151 -5.24 -21.80 18.88
N GLN A 152 -4.07 -21.19 19.11
CA GLN A 152 -3.83 -19.76 18.86
C GLN A 152 -3.97 -19.42 17.37
N ALA A 153 -3.41 -20.23 16.50
CA ALA A 153 -3.56 -20.08 15.04
C ALA A 153 -5.02 -20.30 14.60
N ALA A 154 -5.74 -21.25 15.21
CA ALA A 154 -7.17 -21.46 14.98
C ALA A 154 -8.00 -20.25 15.41
N GLN A 155 -7.62 -19.56 16.49
CA GLN A 155 -8.28 -18.31 16.92
C GLN A 155 -8.12 -17.21 15.88
N VAL A 156 -6.91 -17.03 15.32
CA VAL A 156 -6.71 -16.06 14.22
C VAL A 156 -7.63 -16.38 13.04
N ALA A 157 -7.71 -17.65 12.64
CA ALA A 157 -8.61 -18.09 11.56
C ALA A 157 -10.09 -17.91 11.93
N HIS A 158 -10.47 -18.13 13.17
CA HIS A 158 -11.83 -17.92 13.67
C HIS A 158 -12.22 -16.43 13.62
N ASP A 159 -11.30 -15.54 14.00
CA ASP A 159 -11.52 -14.10 14.02
C ASP A 159 -11.69 -13.47 12.62
N LEU A 160 -11.39 -14.25 11.57
CA LEU A 160 -11.75 -13.86 10.20
C LEU A 160 -13.25 -13.90 9.94
N HIS A 161 -14.02 -14.63 10.77
CA HIS A 161 -15.47 -14.74 10.63
C HIS A 161 -16.16 -13.83 11.65
N ALA A 162 -17.05 -12.99 11.18
CA ALA A 162 -17.92 -12.22 12.06
C ALA A 162 -19.19 -13.04 12.37
N PRO A 163 -19.71 -12.99 13.62
CA PRO A 163 -20.95 -13.67 13.96
C PRO A 163 -22.12 -13.04 13.18
N PRO A 164 -23.14 -13.84 12.81
CA PRO A 164 -24.30 -13.32 12.09
C PRO A 164 -25.03 -12.24 12.91
N LEU A 165 -25.56 -11.26 12.23
CA LEU A 165 -26.31 -10.18 12.87
C LEU A 165 -27.70 -10.62 13.27
N GLN A 166 -28.15 -10.20 14.47
CA GLN A 166 -29.49 -10.44 14.96
C GLN A 166 -30.54 -9.50 14.34
N LYS A 167 -30.10 -8.34 13.84
CA LYS A 167 -30.94 -7.32 13.19
C LYS A 167 -30.32 -6.87 11.89
N PRO A 168 -31.13 -6.46 10.90
CA PRO A 168 -30.61 -5.84 9.69
C PRO A 168 -29.68 -4.66 10.02
N TYR A 169 -28.60 -4.55 9.26
CA TYR A 169 -27.63 -3.47 9.36
C TYR A 169 -27.44 -2.88 7.97
N THR A 170 -27.90 -1.67 7.80
CA THR A 170 -27.94 -1.01 6.49
C THR A 170 -26.63 -0.28 6.18
N PRO A 171 -26.34 0.04 4.91
CA PRO A 171 -25.21 0.92 4.57
C PRO A 171 -25.25 2.26 5.31
N ARG A 172 -26.45 2.81 5.54
CA ARG A 172 -26.63 4.06 6.28
C ARG A 172 -26.26 3.93 7.76
N ASP A 173 -26.63 2.81 8.41
CA ASP A 173 -26.19 2.53 9.80
C ASP A 173 -24.67 2.45 9.85
N ALA A 174 -24.04 1.81 8.86
CA ALA A 174 -22.59 1.70 8.75
C ALA A 174 -21.92 3.06 8.55
N ALA A 175 -22.48 3.93 7.72
CA ALA A 175 -21.96 5.29 7.54
C ALA A 175 -22.03 6.11 8.84
N HIS A 176 -23.11 5.97 9.61
CA HIS A 176 -23.24 6.61 10.92
C HIS A 176 -22.19 6.08 11.92
N ASP A 177 -22.01 4.76 12.00
CA ASP A 177 -21.02 4.15 12.88
C ASP A 177 -19.59 4.52 12.48
N LEU A 178 -19.29 4.59 11.16
CA LEU A 178 -18.00 5.04 10.66
C LEU A 178 -17.74 6.51 11.00
N SER A 179 -18.73 7.39 10.82
CA SER A 179 -18.60 8.82 11.18
C SER A 179 -18.25 8.99 12.66
N ARG A 180 -18.92 8.25 13.55
CA ARG A 180 -18.60 8.26 14.99
C ARG A 180 -17.19 7.74 15.28
N ALA A 181 -16.81 6.64 14.64
CA ALA A 181 -15.49 6.05 14.84
C ALA A 181 -14.36 6.98 14.37
N LEU A 182 -14.54 7.64 13.22
CA LEU A 182 -13.59 8.63 12.69
C LEU A 182 -13.49 9.85 13.61
N SER A 183 -14.61 10.40 14.09
CA SER A 183 -14.61 11.51 15.04
C SER A 183 -13.89 11.17 16.35
N ALA A 184 -14.04 9.94 16.84
CA ALA A 184 -13.37 9.48 18.05
C ALA A 184 -11.86 9.22 17.86
N ALA A 185 -11.42 8.90 16.64
CA ALA A 185 -10.03 8.60 16.30
C ALA A 185 -9.25 9.81 15.76
N GLU A 186 -9.94 10.93 15.49
CA GLU A 186 -9.33 12.11 14.91
C GLU A 186 -8.35 12.79 15.86
N ASP A 187 -7.17 13.09 15.36
CA ASP A 187 -6.24 14.02 16.00
C ASP A 187 -6.57 15.46 15.55
N THR A 188 -7.31 16.17 16.39
CA THR A 188 -7.73 17.55 16.09
C THR A 188 -6.58 18.56 16.18
N HIS A 189 -5.44 18.20 16.79
CA HIS A 189 -4.27 19.07 16.92
C HIS A 189 -3.37 18.99 15.69
N SER A 190 -2.93 17.78 15.34
CA SER A 190 -2.00 17.55 14.22
C SER A 190 -2.71 17.18 12.90
N GLY A 191 -4.00 16.94 12.95
CA GLY A 191 -4.80 16.44 11.83
C GLY A 191 -4.61 14.96 11.56
N GLY A 192 -5.55 14.36 10.82
CA GLY A 192 -5.54 12.94 10.49
C GLY A 192 -5.93 12.04 11.66
N PHE A 193 -5.55 10.76 11.58
CA PHE A 193 -6.02 9.72 12.48
C PHE A 193 -4.85 8.92 13.05
N GLY A 194 -4.95 8.54 14.33
CA GLY A 194 -3.94 7.71 15.01
C GLY A 194 -2.61 8.44 15.31
N GLY A 195 -1.67 7.76 15.96
CA GLY A 195 -0.35 8.27 16.30
C GLY A 195 0.66 8.21 15.16
N VAL A 196 0.72 7.06 14.46
CA VAL A 196 1.40 6.94 13.17
C VAL A 196 0.49 7.53 12.10
N LYS A 197 0.98 8.49 11.35
CA LYS A 197 0.18 9.26 10.38
C LYS A 197 0.28 8.64 8.99
N SER A 198 -0.82 8.11 8.52
CA SER A 198 -1.01 7.66 7.14
C SER A 198 -2.06 8.49 6.44
N PRO A 199 -2.06 8.55 5.10
CA PRO A 199 -3.08 9.29 4.35
C PRO A 199 -4.53 8.84 4.61
N PHE A 200 -4.78 7.59 4.99
CA PHE A 200 -6.12 7.01 5.22
C PHE A 200 -7.12 7.37 4.11
N VAL A 201 -6.72 7.20 2.85
CA VAL A 201 -7.43 7.73 1.69
C VAL A 201 -8.88 7.25 1.62
N CYS A 202 -9.14 6.01 2.04
CA CYS A 202 -10.50 5.44 2.08
C CYS A 202 -11.40 6.23 3.04
N ALA A 203 -10.91 6.54 4.23
CA ALA A 203 -11.66 7.36 5.21
C ALA A 203 -11.83 8.81 4.72
N LEU A 204 -10.82 9.40 4.11
CA LEU A 204 -10.90 10.76 3.56
C LEU A 204 -11.90 10.86 2.39
N ARG A 205 -12.01 9.83 1.55
CA ARG A 205 -13.04 9.77 0.51
C ARG A 205 -14.44 9.72 1.10
N PHE A 206 -14.65 8.89 2.10
CA PHE A 206 -15.91 8.86 2.84
C PHE A 206 -16.25 10.24 3.45
N LEU A 207 -15.30 10.90 4.12
CA LEU A 207 -15.50 12.25 4.66
C LEU A 207 -15.82 13.28 3.56
N LEU A 208 -15.23 13.15 2.38
CA LEU A 208 -15.54 14.00 1.23
C LEU A 208 -17.00 13.84 0.79
N HIS A 209 -17.49 12.61 0.70
CA HIS A 209 -18.88 12.34 0.34
C HIS A 209 -19.85 12.83 1.42
N GLU A 210 -19.58 12.58 2.69
CA GLU A 210 -20.40 13.11 3.79
C GLU A 210 -20.39 14.65 3.84
N SER A 211 -19.24 15.28 3.55
CA SER A 211 -19.14 16.73 3.38
C SER A 211 -20.03 17.25 2.24
N SER A 212 -20.08 16.53 1.12
CA SER A 212 -20.91 16.89 -0.03
C SER A 212 -22.40 16.74 0.26
N ARG A 213 -22.77 15.92 1.26
CA ARG A 213 -24.14 15.75 1.76
C ARG A 213 -24.51 16.74 2.86
N GLY A 214 -23.61 17.68 3.18
CA GLY A 214 -23.86 18.77 4.12
C GLY A 214 -23.34 18.55 5.54
N SER A 215 -22.54 17.50 5.81
CA SER A 215 -21.90 17.30 7.11
C SER A 215 -20.75 18.31 7.31
N GLY A 216 -20.97 19.30 8.19
CA GLY A 216 -19.95 20.29 8.55
C GLY A 216 -18.76 19.67 9.28
N ASP A 217 -19.01 18.69 10.14
CA ASP A 217 -17.95 17.99 10.89
C ASP A 217 -17.05 17.18 9.94
N ALA A 218 -17.64 16.45 9.00
CA ALA A 218 -16.88 15.73 7.97
C ALA A 218 -16.05 16.69 7.12
N HIS A 219 -16.61 17.84 6.75
CA HIS A 219 -15.87 18.89 6.02
C HIS A 219 -14.67 19.38 6.83
N ALA A 220 -14.88 19.74 8.10
CA ALA A 220 -13.82 20.25 8.96
C ALA A 220 -12.70 19.23 9.17
N SER A 221 -13.04 17.96 9.43
CA SER A 221 -12.08 16.88 9.60
C SER A 221 -11.27 16.63 8.32
N LEU A 222 -11.94 16.58 7.14
CA LEU A 222 -11.28 16.46 5.85
C LEU A 222 -10.30 17.60 5.60
N GLN A 223 -10.70 18.85 5.85
CA GLN A 223 -9.82 20.02 5.61
C GLN A 223 -8.62 20.03 6.55
N ARG A 224 -8.78 19.66 7.82
CA ARG A 224 -7.64 19.52 8.76
C ARG A 224 -6.64 18.47 8.27
N ALA A 225 -7.11 17.28 7.89
CA ALA A 225 -6.26 16.21 7.41
C ALA A 225 -5.52 16.59 6.11
N LEU A 226 -6.23 17.14 5.11
CA LEU A 226 -5.61 17.57 3.86
C LEU A 226 -4.59 18.70 4.07
N SER A 227 -4.90 19.68 4.92
CA SER A 227 -3.98 20.79 5.22
C SER A 227 -2.72 20.28 5.92
N ALA A 228 -2.87 19.39 6.92
CA ALA A 228 -1.74 18.78 7.61
C ALA A 228 -0.83 18.01 6.65
N MET A 229 -1.38 17.16 5.79
CA MET A 229 -0.60 16.40 4.80
C MET A 229 0.16 17.32 3.83
N LEU A 230 -0.49 18.35 3.29
CA LEU A 230 0.09 19.23 2.27
C LEU A 230 1.17 20.19 2.82
N THR A 231 1.13 20.50 4.12
CA THR A 231 2.11 21.39 4.79
C THR A 231 3.12 20.64 5.64
N SER A 232 3.14 19.31 5.56
CA SER A 232 4.07 18.45 6.27
C SER A 232 5.12 17.85 5.33
N THR A 233 6.04 17.08 5.91
CA THR A 233 7.05 16.34 5.14
C THR A 233 6.46 15.14 4.38
N LEU A 234 5.20 14.78 4.62
CA LEU A 234 4.53 13.71 3.89
C LEU A 234 4.35 14.04 2.40
N CYS A 235 4.03 15.30 2.09
CA CYS A 235 3.96 15.80 0.72
C CYS A 235 5.33 16.34 0.32
N ASP A 236 5.97 15.74 -0.68
CA ASP A 236 7.23 16.24 -1.19
C ASP A 236 7.01 17.51 -2.03
N PRO A 237 7.50 18.68 -1.57
CA PRO A 237 7.27 19.92 -2.30
C PRO A 237 8.07 20.02 -3.61
N LEU A 238 9.07 19.18 -3.84
CA LEU A 238 9.91 19.24 -5.03
C LEU A 238 9.24 18.56 -6.23
N ASP A 239 8.73 17.35 -6.05
CA ASP A 239 8.14 16.56 -7.15
C ASP A 239 6.61 16.37 -7.05
N GLY A 240 5.99 16.68 -5.90
CA GLY A 240 4.54 16.60 -5.73
C GLY A 240 4.00 15.22 -5.35
N GLY A 241 4.88 14.24 -5.09
CA GLY A 241 4.48 12.91 -4.61
C GLY A 241 4.34 12.87 -3.09
N PHE A 242 3.53 11.93 -2.60
CA PHE A 242 3.33 11.69 -1.18
C PHE A 242 4.08 10.44 -0.73
N PHE A 243 4.76 10.54 0.39
CA PHE A 243 5.36 9.39 1.07
C PHE A 243 4.26 8.50 1.68
N ARG A 244 4.60 7.24 1.93
CA ARG A 244 3.67 6.22 2.42
C ARG A 244 3.05 6.60 3.76
N THR A 245 3.88 7.01 4.72
CA THR A 245 3.45 7.30 6.08
C THR A 245 4.48 8.18 6.79
N SER A 246 4.04 8.86 7.83
CA SER A 246 4.89 9.50 8.82
C SER A 246 4.83 8.71 10.12
N LEU A 247 6.00 8.37 10.66
CA LEU A 247 6.14 7.62 11.91
C LEU A 247 5.97 8.50 13.16
N THR A 248 5.80 9.82 12.97
CA THR A 248 5.55 10.78 14.04
C THR A 248 4.14 11.33 13.94
N ASP A 249 3.55 11.69 15.07
CA ASP A 249 2.21 12.28 15.18
C ASP A 249 2.11 13.68 14.57
N ASP A 250 3.26 14.36 14.43
CA ASP A 250 3.39 15.70 13.83
C ASP A 250 3.73 15.69 12.32
N TRP A 251 3.61 14.54 11.66
CA TRP A 251 3.83 14.33 10.22
C TRP A 251 5.28 14.58 9.72
N ARG A 252 6.31 14.43 10.57
CA ARG A 252 7.71 14.78 10.20
C ARG A 252 8.62 13.61 9.90
N GLY A 253 8.34 12.42 10.40
CA GLY A 253 9.19 11.24 10.23
C GLY A 253 8.70 10.38 9.08
N VAL A 254 9.11 10.65 7.84
CA VAL A 254 8.60 9.92 6.67
C VAL A 254 9.34 8.59 6.43
N VAL A 255 8.61 7.61 5.94
CA VAL A 255 9.17 6.41 5.30
C VAL A 255 9.50 6.77 3.84
N PRO A 256 10.74 6.54 3.36
CA PRO A 256 11.24 7.06 2.08
C PRO A 256 10.72 6.26 0.87
N GLU A 257 9.44 6.00 0.84
CA GLU A 257 8.74 5.24 -0.18
C GLU A 257 7.43 5.95 -0.54
N LYS A 258 7.18 6.13 -1.83
CA LYS A 258 5.97 6.76 -2.37
C LYS A 258 5.15 5.71 -3.11
N PRO A 259 4.03 5.21 -2.54
CA PRO A 259 3.21 4.17 -3.15
C PRO A 259 2.33 4.72 -4.29
N LEU A 260 2.23 3.98 -5.39
CA LEU A 260 1.47 4.36 -6.59
C LEU A 260 -0.02 4.53 -6.29
N GLY A 261 -0.65 3.50 -5.73
CA GLY A 261 -2.10 3.48 -5.52
C GLY A 261 -2.55 4.60 -4.58
N VAL A 262 -1.81 4.84 -3.49
CA VAL A 262 -2.09 5.94 -2.54
C VAL A 262 -1.95 7.30 -3.23
N ASN A 263 -0.88 7.51 -4.00
CA ASN A 263 -0.67 8.77 -4.73
C ASN A 263 -1.77 9.01 -5.77
N ALA A 264 -2.20 7.98 -6.49
CA ALA A 264 -3.29 8.09 -7.44
C ALA A 264 -4.62 8.47 -6.75
N LEU A 265 -4.97 7.77 -5.69
CA LEU A 265 -6.20 8.05 -4.94
C LEU A 265 -6.18 9.44 -4.28
N LEU A 266 -5.03 9.87 -3.73
CA LEU A 266 -4.85 11.23 -3.20
C LEU A 266 -5.00 12.28 -4.30
N ALA A 267 -4.46 12.07 -5.49
CA ALA A 267 -4.61 13.00 -6.60
C ALA A 267 -6.10 13.22 -6.96
N HIS A 268 -6.90 12.14 -7.00
CA HIS A 268 -8.33 12.26 -7.23
C HIS A 268 -9.06 12.94 -6.06
N LEU A 269 -8.73 12.60 -4.82
CA LEU A 269 -9.29 13.23 -3.62
C LEU A 269 -9.01 14.75 -3.61
N LEU A 270 -7.78 15.15 -3.90
CA LEU A 270 -7.37 16.55 -4.00
C LEU A 270 -8.14 17.28 -5.10
N LEU A 271 -8.30 16.65 -6.27
CA LEU A 271 -9.07 17.24 -7.38
C LEU A 271 -10.54 17.47 -6.96
N LYS A 272 -11.16 16.49 -6.32
CA LYS A 272 -12.55 16.58 -5.83
C LYS A 272 -12.72 17.57 -4.69
N SER A 273 -11.67 17.79 -3.89
CA SER A 273 -11.65 18.80 -2.81
C SER A 273 -11.30 20.21 -3.27
N GLY A 274 -11.26 20.46 -4.60
CA GLY A 274 -10.94 21.78 -5.18
C GLY A 274 -9.46 22.13 -5.22
N ARG A 275 -8.56 21.26 -4.79
CA ARG A 275 -7.11 21.46 -4.77
C ARG A 275 -6.46 21.02 -6.09
N ARG A 276 -6.87 21.70 -7.18
CA ARG A 276 -6.50 21.34 -8.56
C ARG A 276 -4.98 21.34 -8.79
N THR A 277 -4.28 22.34 -8.25
CA THR A 277 -2.82 22.47 -8.45
C THR A 277 -2.06 21.29 -7.87
N GLU A 278 -2.38 20.91 -6.65
CA GLU A 278 -1.75 19.79 -5.95
C GLU A 278 -2.12 18.46 -6.59
N ALA A 279 -3.37 18.31 -7.04
CA ALA A 279 -3.81 17.13 -7.79
C ALA A 279 -3.03 16.95 -9.09
N VAL A 280 -2.87 18.01 -9.88
CA VAL A 280 -2.11 17.98 -11.15
C VAL A 280 -0.64 17.64 -10.88
N ARG A 281 -0.02 18.25 -9.87
CA ARG A 281 1.38 17.93 -9.52
C ARG A 281 1.56 16.47 -9.14
N THR A 282 0.63 15.88 -8.39
CA THR A 282 0.68 14.47 -8.02
C THR A 282 0.44 13.56 -9.23
N LEU A 283 -0.48 13.91 -10.13
CA LEU A 283 -0.69 13.18 -11.39
C LEU A 283 0.54 13.24 -12.30
N ASP A 284 1.18 14.40 -12.41
CA ASP A 284 2.41 14.57 -13.21
C ASP A 284 3.56 13.73 -12.60
N PHE A 285 3.70 13.75 -11.29
CA PHE A 285 4.65 12.88 -10.59
C PHE A 285 4.42 11.39 -10.91
N ILE A 286 3.15 10.95 -11.00
CA ILE A 286 2.85 9.57 -11.39
C ILE A 286 3.33 9.29 -12.82
N LEU A 287 3.15 10.21 -13.75
CA LEU A 287 3.59 10.01 -15.13
C LEU A 287 5.12 9.97 -15.28
N ASP A 288 5.83 10.69 -14.43
CA ASP A 288 7.28 10.86 -14.53
C ASP A 288 8.06 9.76 -13.76
N ALA A 289 7.56 9.34 -12.59
CA ALA A 289 8.35 8.56 -11.65
C ALA A 289 8.07 7.04 -11.69
N TYR A 290 6.88 6.60 -12.09
CA TYR A 290 6.47 5.18 -11.99
C TYR A 290 6.54 4.35 -13.28
N PRO A 291 6.73 4.91 -14.50
CA PRO A 291 6.67 4.11 -15.72
C PRO A 291 7.70 2.99 -15.74
N LEU A 292 7.24 1.80 -16.14
CA LEU A 292 8.04 0.63 -16.48
C LEU A 292 8.02 0.41 -17.98
N GLU A 293 8.94 -0.42 -18.49
CA GLU A 293 8.91 -0.86 -19.88
C GLU A 293 7.56 -1.49 -20.23
N GLY A 294 7.07 -1.23 -21.45
CA GLY A 294 5.77 -1.71 -21.91
C GLY A 294 4.56 -0.93 -21.40
N GLY A 295 4.77 0.15 -20.63
CA GLY A 295 3.73 1.09 -20.22
C GLY A 295 3.00 0.74 -18.93
N ALA A 296 3.44 -0.27 -18.20
CA ALA A 296 3.00 -0.55 -16.84
C ALA A 296 3.53 0.50 -15.86
N LEU A 297 2.97 0.52 -14.64
CA LEU A 297 3.39 1.42 -13.56
C LEU A 297 3.90 0.61 -12.37
N ALA A 298 5.06 0.98 -11.84
CA ALA A 298 5.63 0.37 -10.64
C ALA A 298 4.74 0.62 -9.41
N PRO A 299 4.71 -0.29 -8.42
CA PRO A 299 3.86 -0.13 -7.24
C PRO A 299 4.32 0.99 -6.31
N TYR A 300 5.60 1.32 -6.33
CA TYR A 300 6.18 2.43 -5.57
C TYR A 300 7.49 2.91 -6.19
N VAL A 301 7.90 4.11 -5.80
CA VAL A 301 9.25 4.64 -6.01
C VAL A 301 9.90 4.88 -4.65
N HIS A 302 11.22 4.66 -4.57
CA HIS A 302 11.99 4.86 -3.35
C HIS A 302 13.37 5.43 -3.63
N ALA A 303 13.97 6.04 -2.61
CA ALA A 303 15.38 6.40 -2.53
C ALA A 303 15.79 6.42 -1.06
N PRO A 304 17.11 6.37 -0.75
CA PRO A 304 17.60 6.60 0.62
C PRO A 304 17.10 7.91 1.20
N LEU A 305 16.93 7.98 2.52
CA LEU A 305 16.41 9.17 3.23
C LEU A 305 17.21 10.45 2.92
N ASP A 306 18.52 10.35 2.83
CA ASP A 306 19.43 11.47 2.53
C ASP A 306 19.20 12.08 1.15
N THR A 307 18.63 11.33 0.20
CA THR A 307 18.23 11.85 -1.11
C THR A 307 17.23 12.98 -0.99
N TYR A 308 16.27 12.85 -0.08
CA TYR A 308 15.14 13.79 0.06
C TYR A 308 15.47 14.98 0.96
N ALA A 309 16.45 14.86 1.84
CA ALA A 309 16.79 15.87 2.82
C ALA A 309 17.75 16.94 2.25
N PHE A 310 17.67 18.17 2.75
CA PHE A 310 18.54 19.28 2.40
C PHE A 310 19.07 19.97 3.66
N THR A 311 20.34 20.39 3.60
CA THR A 311 20.87 21.37 4.53
C THR A 311 20.66 22.80 3.99
N PRO A 312 20.56 23.83 4.84
CA PRO A 312 20.52 25.21 4.39
C PRO A 312 21.70 25.60 3.50
N ALA A 313 22.89 25.08 3.80
CA ALA A 313 24.09 25.32 2.99
C ALA A 313 23.94 24.79 1.55
N GLN A 314 23.37 23.60 1.36
CA GLN A 314 23.10 23.04 0.03
C GLN A 314 22.08 23.87 -0.76
N VAL A 315 21.04 24.38 -0.10
CA VAL A 315 20.05 25.23 -0.73
C VAL A 315 20.64 26.59 -1.12
N CYS A 316 21.45 27.21 -0.24
CA CYS A 316 22.13 28.46 -0.55
C CYS A 316 23.20 28.28 -1.65
N ALA A 317 23.88 27.15 -1.71
CA ALA A 317 24.82 26.86 -2.79
C ALA A 317 24.11 26.74 -4.15
N ALA A 318 22.85 26.25 -4.17
CA ALA A 318 22.07 26.06 -5.39
C ALA A 318 21.39 27.34 -5.89
N LEU A 319 20.93 28.22 -5.00
CA LEU A 319 20.08 29.37 -5.31
C LEU A 319 20.75 30.72 -5.05
N GLY A 320 21.96 30.75 -4.45
CA GLY A 320 22.58 31.95 -3.89
C GLY A 320 22.10 32.22 -2.46
N SER A 321 22.86 33.06 -1.74
CA SER A 321 22.66 33.23 -0.28
C SER A 321 21.29 33.83 0.06
N GLU A 322 20.82 34.83 -0.65
CA GLU A 322 19.55 35.51 -0.35
C GLU A 322 18.35 34.66 -0.73
N GLU A 323 18.26 34.21 -1.97
CA GLU A 323 17.18 33.33 -2.46
C GLU A 323 17.20 31.98 -1.75
N GLY A 324 18.37 31.44 -1.44
CA GLY A 324 18.53 30.21 -0.67
C GLY A 324 17.97 30.32 0.74
N LEU A 325 18.24 31.39 1.47
CA LEU A 325 17.66 31.63 2.80
C LEU A 325 16.14 31.85 2.73
N ARG A 326 15.65 32.51 1.69
CA ARG A 326 14.21 32.63 1.43
C ARG A 326 13.58 31.25 1.21
N ALA A 327 14.17 30.43 0.34
CA ALA A 327 13.72 29.07 0.06
C ALA A 327 13.72 28.22 1.35
N CYS A 328 14.80 28.29 2.15
CA CYS A 328 14.86 27.56 3.43
C CYS A 328 13.74 27.95 4.40
N ARG A 329 13.37 29.21 4.48
CA ARG A 329 12.24 29.67 5.30
C ARG A 329 10.92 29.08 4.82
N LEU A 330 10.65 29.18 3.51
CA LEU A 330 9.41 28.73 2.89
C LEU A 330 9.26 27.20 2.87
N LEU A 331 10.38 26.47 2.88
CA LEU A 331 10.43 25.00 2.91
C LEU A 331 10.69 24.42 4.32
N GLY A 332 10.65 25.27 5.38
CA GLY A 332 10.80 24.80 6.74
C GLY A 332 12.20 24.29 7.13
N LEU A 333 13.22 24.55 6.31
CA LEU A 333 14.58 24.04 6.49
C LEU A 333 15.45 24.84 7.49
N LEU A 334 14.91 25.91 8.08
CA LEU A 334 15.56 26.70 9.14
C LEU A 334 15.05 26.35 10.54
N ARG A 335 14.10 25.43 10.66
CA ARG A 335 13.59 25.02 11.96
C ARG A 335 14.68 24.25 12.71
N ARG A 336 15.12 24.77 13.83
CA ARG A 336 15.86 23.96 14.81
C ARG A 336 14.85 22.98 15.42
N TYR A 337 15.10 21.71 15.32
CA TYR A 337 14.34 20.74 16.10
C TYR A 337 14.65 21.02 17.57
N ALA A 338 13.69 21.56 18.31
CA ALA A 338 13.81 21.77 19.76
C ALA A 338 13.95 20.42 20.51
N LYS A 339 13.60 19.32 19.85
CA LYS A 339 13.82 17.93 20.29
C LYS A 339 14.20 17.12 19.05
N ALA A 340 15.13 16.18 19.20
CA ALA A 340 15.25 15.07 18.26
C ALA A 340 13.84 14.53 17.96
N PRO A 341 13.54 14.10 16.71
CA PRO A 341 12.23 13.51 16.43
C PRO A 341 11.92 12.53 17.55
N PRO A 342 10.71 12.59 18.15
CA PRO A 342 10.37 11.70 19.24
C PRO A 342 10.77 10.30 18.80
N ALA A 343 11.44 9.58 19.68
CA ALA A 343 11.90 8.24 19.38
C ALA A 343 10.70 7.53 18.77
N LEU A 344 10.79 7.19 17.50
CA LEU A 344 9.75 6.53 16.74
C LEU A 344 9.18 5.46 17.65
N SER A 345 7.86 5.32 17.72
CA SER A 345 7.25 4.25 18.50
C SER A 345 8.05 3.00 18.18
N PRO A 346 8.96 2.58 19.06
CA PRO A 346 9.95 1.61 18.66
C PRO A 346 9.19 0.32 18.39
N SER A 347 9.25 -0.18 17.16
CA SER A 347 8.95 -1.59 16.95
C SER A 347 9.67 -2.34 18.07
N ARG A 348 9.06 -3.39 18.63
CA ARG A 348 9.72 -4.19 19.71
C ARG A 348 11.14 -4.63 19.35
N PHE A 349 11.51 -4.55 18.09
CA PHE A 349 12.81 -4.89 17.53
C PHE A 349 13.69 -3.69 17.23
N SER A 350 13.28 -2.48 17.57
CA SER A 350 14.17 -1.32 17.48
C SER A 350 15.14 -1.31 18.69
N PRO A 351 16.39 -0.79 18.52
CA PRO A 351 17.28 -0.57 19.64
C PRO A 351 16.61 0.30 20.71
N PRO A 352 16.94 0.10 22.00
CA PRO A 352 16.45 1.01 23.05
C PRO A 352 16.88 2.43 22.72
N ALA A 353 16.00 3.40 22.96
CA ALA A 353 16.38 4.81 22.91
C ALA A 353 17.57 4.99 23.86
N GLN A 354 18.72 5.39 23.34
CA GLN A 354 19.88 5.67 24.18
C GLN A 354 19.58 6.98 24.91
N GLU A 355 19.15 6.88 26.16
CA GLU A 355 19.06 8.01 27.07
C GLU A 355 20.47 8.59 27.23
N GLY A 356 20.68 9.81 26.77
CA GLY A 356 21.89 10.57 27.03
C GLY A 356 22.85 10.80 25.86
N ILE A 357 22.72 10.15 24.72
CA ILE A 357 23.44 10.58 23.52
C ILE A 357 22.63 11.70 22.87
N ARG A 358 22.85 12.94 23.31
CA ARG A 358 22.55 14.09 22.46
C ARG A 358 23.36 13.88 21.17
N PRO A 359 22.72 13.92 19.96
CA PRO A 359 23.50 14.03 18.75
C PRO A 359 24.49 15.16 19.00
N ARG A 360 25.80 14.93 18.74
CA ARG A 360 26.73 16.04 18.65
C ARG A 360 26.01 17.11 17.86
N GLU A 361 26.05 18.37 18.34
CA GLU A 361 25.53 19.53 17.63
C GLU A 361 26.23 19.62 16.27
N GLU A 362 25.83 18.78 15.34
CA GLU A 362 26.10 18.99 13.94
C GLU A 362 25.33 20.24 13.58
N GLU A 363 26.04 21.28 13.28
CA GLU A 363 25.48 22.55 12.82
C GLU A 363 24.58 22.25 11.62
N ASN A 364 23.25 22.27 11.86
CA ASN A 364 22.19 22.07 10.89
C ASN A 364 22.14 20.68 10.21
N PRO A 365 21.56 19.65 10.86
CA PRO A 365 21.30 18.37 10.23
C PRO A 365 20.40 18.55 8.99
N PRO A 366 20.54 17.66 7.97
CA PRO A 366 19.68 17.72 6.80
C PRO A 366 18.21 17.51 7.18
N LEU A 367 17.32 18.34 6.64
CA LEU A 367 15.90 18.36 6.92
C LEU A 367 15.09 18.03 5.68
N PHE A 368 13.95 17.37 5.87
CA PHE A 368 12.97 17.17 4.79
C PHE A 368 12.24 18.48 4.51
N PRO A 369 12.18 18.92 3.24
CA PRO A 369 11.42 20.10 2.88
C PRO A 369 9.92 19.86 3.08
N ALA A 370 9.22 20.90 3.58
CA ALA A 370 7.78 20.96 3.70
C ALA A 370 7.30 22.38 3.44
N PHE A 371 6.17 22.55 2.78
CA PHE A 371 5.65 23.89 2.53
C PHE A 371 5.29 24.62 3.82
N SER A 372 5.59 25.91 3.89
CA SER A 372 5.02 26.78 4.91
C SER A 372 3.48 26.83 4.75
N PRO A 373 2.71 26.78 5.86
CA PRO A 373 1.25 26.85 5.80
C PRO A 373 0.71 28.17 5.24
N SER A 374 1.52 29.22 5.20
CA SER A 374 1.11 30.57 4.77
C SER A 374 2.03 31.08 3.66
N LEU A 375 1.76 30.66 2.42
CA LEU A 375 2.47 31.16 1.24
C LEU A 375 1.71 32.34 0.62
N THR A 376 2.42 33.43 0.37
CA THR A 376 1.88 34.54 -0.42
C THR A 376 1.93 34.23 -1.93
N PRO A 377 1.21 34.99 -2.79
CA PRO A 377 1.34 34.84 -4.23
C PRO A 377 2.79 35.04 -4.72
N ASP A 378 3.55 35.96 -4.12
CA ASP A 378 4.96 36.19 -4.42
C ASP A 378 5.84 35.00 -4.01
N ASP A 379 5.58 34.40 -2.85
CA ASP A 379 6.28 33.18 -2.42
C ASP A 379 5.99 32.02 -3.35
N THR A 380 4.76 31.88 -3.82
CA THR A 380 4.39 30.87 -4.80
C THR A 380 5.10 31.07 -6.13
N ALA A 381 5.17 32.33 -6.62
CA ALA A 381 5.91 32.68 -7.84
C ALA A 381 7.41 32.44 -7.69
N PHE A 382 7.99 32.75 -6.54
CA PHE A 382 9.37 32.44 -6.21
C PHE A 382 9.63 30.92 -6.20
N LEU A 383 8.81 30.15 -5.48
CA LEU A 383 8.97 28.69 -5.39
C LEU A 383 8.84 28.00 -6.76
N ARG A 384 8.00 28.49 -7.67
CA ARG A 384 7.94 27.97 -9.06
C ARG A 384 9.28 28.02 -9.78
N ARG A 385 10.16 28.98 -9.48
CA ARG A 385 11.50 29.06 -10.05
C ARG A 385 12.53 28.28 -9.24
N ALA A 386 12.42 28.28 -7.93
CA ALA A 386 13.40 27.66 -7.01
C ALA A 386 13.29 26.13 -6.98
N LEU A 387 12.08 25.56 -6.94
CA LEU A 387 11.87 24.10 -6.81
C LEU A 387 12.50 23.30 -7.96
N PRO A 388 12.41 23.69 -9.24
CA PRO A 388 13.10 22.97 -10.32
C PRO A 388 14.62 22.96 -10.19
N VAL A 389 15.22 24.00 -9.59
CA VAL A 389 16.66 24.03 -9.32
C VAL A 389 17.01 23.01 -8.24
N LEU A 390 16.28 23.01 -7.13
CA LEU A 390 16.50 22.06 -6.04
C LEU A 390 16.22 20.62 -6.48
N LEU A 391 15.22 20.40 -7.33
CA LEU A 391 14.93 19.08 -7.89
C LEU A 391 16.10 18.56 -8.73
N ARG A 392 16.77 19.40 -9.53
CA ARG A 392 18.00 19.04 -10.27
C ARG A 392 19.14 18.70 -9.32
N VAL A 393 19.33 19.46 -8.25
CA VAL A 393 20.35 19.15 -7.21
C VAL A 393 20.06 17.78 -6.58
N ARG A 394 18.81 17.48 -6.28
CA ARG A 394 18.40 16.18 -5.73
C ARG A 394 18.64 15.05 -6.75
N ALA A 395 18.27 15.24 -8.01
CA ALA A 395 18.44 14.25 -9.08
C ALA A 395 19.92 13.88 -9.34
N ALA A 396 20.84 14.79 -9.05
CA ALA A 396 22.29 14.54 -9.16
C ALA A 396 22.85 13.64 -8.02
N ARG A 397 22.07 13.41 -6.97
CA ARG A 397 22.39 12.46 -5.88
C ARG A 397 21.96 11.03 -6.28
N THR A 398 21.63 10.20 -5.30
CA THR A 398 20.98 8.90 -5.58
C THR A 398 19.57 9.13 -6.11
N PRO A 399 19.28 8.79 -7.38
CA PRO A 399 17.96 9.05 -7.96
C PRO A 399 16.89 8.17 -7.30
N GLN A 400 15.66 8.69 -7.27
CA GLN A 400 14.49 7.86 -6.99
C GLN A 400 14.37 6.77 -8.06
N ARG A 401 14.07 5.55 -7.66
CA ARG A 401 13.93 4.42 -8.57
C ARG A 401 12.56 3.77 -8.41
N PRO A 402 11.88 3.48 -9.52
CA PRO A 402 10.70 2.65 -9.48
C PRO A 402 11.09 1.22 -9.08
N ALA A 403 10.20 0.56 -8.34
CA ALA A 403 10.34 -0.87 -8.06
C ALA A 403 10.38 -1.64 -9.40
N PRO A 404 11.30 -2.61 -9.58
CA PRO A 404 11.48 -3.30 -10.86
C PRO A 404 10.44 -4.42 -11.07
N TYR A 405 9.20 -4.20 -10.67
CA TYR A 405 8.08 -5.12 -10.83
C TYR A 405 6.76 -4.36 -10.83
N LEU A 406 5.70 -5.05 -11.16
CA LEU A 406 4.33 -4.53 -11.25
C LEU A 406 3.47 -5.26 -10.22
N LEU A 407 2.64 -4.51 -9.49
CA LEU A 407 1.47 -5.03 -8.78
C LEU A 407 0.22 -4.69 -9.60
N SER A 408 -0.55 -5.72 -9.94
CA SER A 408 -1.67 -5.59 -10.88
C SER A 408 -2.79 -4.71 -10.31
N GLU A 409 -3.08 -4.84 -9.03
CA GLU A 409 -4.11 -4.04 -8.35
C GLU A 409 -3.72 -2.56 -8.31
N ASP A 410 -2.50 -2.22 -7.86
CA ASP A 410 -1.99 -0.84 -7.82
C ASP A 410 -2.00 -0.17 -9.19
N CYS A 411 -1.49 -0.89 -10.21
CA CYS A 411 -1.42 -0.39 -11.57
C CYS A 411 -2.82 -0.15 -12.16
N ALA A 412 -3.77 -1.06 -11.91
CA ALA A 412 -5.14 -0.94 -12.38
C ALA A 412 -5.90 0.19 -11.67
N LEU A 413 -5.76 0.34 -10.35
CA LEU A 413 -6.34 1.45 -9.59
C LEU A 413 -5.78 2.80 -10.05
N ALA A 414 -4.47 2.88 -10.27
CA ALA A 414 -3.85 4.09 -10.83
C ALA A 414 -4.37 4.40 -12.24
N ALA A 415 -4.52 3.38 -13.10
CA ALA A 415 -5.10 3.55 -14.43
C ALA A 415 -6.56 4.04 -14.37
N ASN A 416 -7.37 3.51 -13.44
CA ASN A 416 -8.72 4.02 -13.20
C ASN A 416 -8.71 5.52 -12.85
N VAL A 417 -7.86 5.93 -11.92
CA VAL A 417 -7.75 7.34 -11.50
C VAL A 417 -7.25 8.23 -12.64
N LEU A 418 -6.22 7.79 -13.37
CA LEU A 418 -5.69 8.53 -14.52
C LEU A 418 -6.76 8.74 -15.60
N ALA A 419 -7.57 7.70 -15.91
CA ALA A 419 -8.69 7.82 -16.86
C ALA A 419 -9.75 8.80 -16.36
N LEU A 420 -10.10 8.73 -15.08
CA LEU A 420 -11.10 9.59 -14.45
C LEU A 420 -10.62 11.05 -14.41
N CYS A 421 -9.42 11.31 -13.92
CA CYS A 421 -8.85 12.65 -13.82
C CYS A 421 -8.55 13.23 -15.20
N GLY A 422 -8.09 12.43 -16.16
CA GLY A 422 -7.87 12.86 -17.54
C GLY A 422 -9.13 13.43 -18.19
N ARG A 423 -10.28 12.75 -17.99
CA ARG A 423 -11.57 13.23 -18.46
C ARG A 423 -12.04 14.47 -17.70
N GLN A 424 -11.92 14.52 -16.37
CA GLN A 424 -12.35 15.66 -15.55
C GLN A 424 -11.52 16.93 -15.81
N LEU A 425 -10.24 16.76 -16.07
CA LEU A 425 -9.32 17.88 -16.35
C LEU A 425 -9.28 18.30 -17.82
N GLY A 426 -9.81 17.47 -18.74
CA GLY A 426 -9.66 17.65 -20.18
C GLY A 426 -8.23 17.40 -20.67
N GLU A 427 -7.44 16.57 -19.98
CA GLU A 427 -6.01 16.32 -20.23
C GLU A 427 -5.79 14.91 -20.83
N PRO A 428 -5.66 14.77 -22.15
CA PRO A 428 -5.53 13.47 -22.82
C PRO A 428 -4.32 12.63 -22.35
N ARG A 429 -3.25 13.29 -21.90
CA ARG A 429 -2.02 12.60 -21.45
C ARG A 429 -2.26 11.61 -20.31
N TYR A 430 -3.18 11.91 -19.39
CA TYR A 430 -3.55 11.00 -18.29
C TYR A 430 -4.37 9.82 -18.82
N THR A 431 -5.34 10.06 -19.71
CA THR A 431 -6.11 8.98 -20.34
C THR A 431 -5.22 8.04 -21.17
N GLN A 432 -4.25 8.59 -21.91
CA GLN A 432 -3.27 7.79 -22.66
C GLN A 432 -2.37 6.96 -21.75
N ALA A 433 -1.96 7.50 -20.59
CA ALA A 433 -1.20 6.74 -19.61
C ALA A 433 -2.03 5.60 -19.02
N ALA A 434 -3.32 5.83 -18.73
CA ALA A 434 -4.26 4.78 -18.30
C ALA A 434 -4.39 3.67 -19.35
N GLN A 435 -4.52 4.03 -20.64
CA GLN A 435 -4.58 3.06 -21.74
C GLN A 435 -3.30 2.21 -21.83
N ARG A 436 -2.12 2.81 -21.68
CA ARG A 436 -0.84 2.08 -21.69
C ARG A 436 -0.77 1.09 -20.51
N ALA A 437 -1.14 1.54 -19.31
CA ALA A 437 -1.14 0.71 -18.11
C ALA A 437 -2.11 -0.48 -18.23
N VAL A 438 -3.36 -0.24 -18.64
CA VAL A 438 -4.36 -1.29 -18.89
C VAL A 438 -3.89 -2.25 -19.99
N SER A 439 -3.31 -1.74 -21.08
CA SER A 439 -2.78 -2.59 -22.15
C SER A 439 -1.63 -3.50 -21.67
N ALA A 440 -0.78 -3.01 -20.75
CA ALA A 440 0.27 -3.83 -20.15
C ALA A 440 -0.32 -4.96 -19.28
N LEU A 441 -1.35 -4.66 -18.48
CA LEU A 441 -2.06 -5.66 -17.68
C LEU A 441 -2.77 -6.71 -18.54
N LEU A 442 -3.45 -6.31 -19.62
CA LEU A 442 -4.13 -7.23 -20.52
C LEU A 442 -3.16 -8.18 -21.24
N ARG A 443 -1.95 -7.70 -21.61
CA ARG A 443 -0.91 -8.57 -22.16
C ARG A 443 -0.37 -9.60 -21.17
N ALA A 444 -0.45 -9.31 -19.89
CA ALA A 444 0.00 -10.20 -18.81
C ALA A 444 -1.01 -11.31 -18.48
N CYS A 445 -2.26 -11.18 -18.92
CA CYS A 445 -3.27 -12.21 -18.73
C CYS A 445 -2.96 -13.44 -19.61
N PRO A 446 -3.02 -14.68 -19.07
CA PRO A 446 -2.84 -15.88 -19.86
C PRO A 446 -3.88 -15.99 -20.98
N PRO A 447 -3.50 -16.43 -22.18
CA PRO A 447 -4.46 -16.68 -23.26
C PRO A 447 -5.41 -17.84 -22.88
N GLY A 448 -6.72 -17.61 -23.04
CA GLY A 448 -7.75 -18.65 -22.85
C GLY A 448 -8.41 -18.70 -21.47
N ASP A 449 -7.74 -18.26 -20.40
CA ASP A 449 -8.28 -18.36 -19.03
C ASP A 449 -9.15 -17.16 -18.61
N GLY A 450 -9.37 -16.23 -19.53
CA GLY A 450 -10.05 -14.99 -19.25
C GLY A 450 -9.21 -14.01 -18.40
N TYR A 451 -9.65 -12.76 -18.35
CA TYR A 451 -8.91 -11.71 -17.63
C TYR A 451 -8.92 -11.86 -16.10
N ALA A 452 -9.78 -12.75 -15.55
CA ALA A 452 -9.78 -13.04 -14.11
C ALA A 452 -8.55 -13.83 -13.65
N ALA A 453 -7.77 -14.37 -14.59
CA ALA A 453 -6.51 -15.05 -14.31
C ALA A 453 -5.31 -14.09 -14.15
N LEU A 454 -5.52 -12.78 -14.06
CA LEU A 454 -4.46 -11.80 -13.86
C LEU A 454 -3.73 -12.06 -12.52
N PRO A 455 -2.41 -12.33 -12.55
CA PRO A 455 -1.67 -12.56 -11.32
C PRO A 455 -1.53 -11.25 -10.52
N PRO A 456 -1.43 -11.33 -9.18
CA PRO A 456 -1.33 -10.13 -8.32
C PRO A 456 -0.04 -9.34 -8.59
N ALA A 457 1.04 -10.03 -8.95
CA ALA A 457 2.32 -9.41 -9.26
C ALA A 457 2.95 -10.01 -10.51
N LEU A 458 3.60 -9.19 -11.31
CA LEU A 458 4.38 -9.60 -12.47
C LEU A 458 5.86 -9.48 -12.12
N SER A 459 6.40 -10.55 -11.58
CA SER A 459 7.83 -10.76 -11.38
C SER A 459 8.15 -12.24 -11.60
N PRO A 460 9.40 -12.60 -11.96
CA PRO A 460 9.77 -14.01 -12.25
C PRO A 460 9.51 -14.99 -11.09
N ALA A 461 9.49 -14.49 -9.85
CA ALA A 461 9.30 -15.29 -8.64
C ALA A 461 7.90 -15.19 -8.02
N ALA A 462 7.00 -14.38 -8.61
CA ALA A 462 5.67 -14.14 -8.03
C ALA A 462 4.74 -15.35 -8.19
N PRO A 463 3.88 -15.61 -7.19
CA PRO A 463 2.79 -16.56 -7.33
C PRO A 463 1.86 -16.14 -8.48
N ARG A 464 1.44 -17.10 -9.31
CA ARG A 464 0.53 -16.81 -10.43
C ARG A 464 -0.95 -16.97 -10.07
N GLN A 465 -1.28 -17.11 -8.79
CA GLN A 465 -2.66 -17.27 -8.35
C GLN A 465 -3.42 -15.94 -8.51
N PRO A 466 -4.54 -15.91 -9.26
CA PRO A 466 -5.32 -14.69 -9.46
C PRO A 466 -5.92 -14.19 -8.14
N THR A 467 -6.13 -12.86 -8.06
CA THR A 467 -6.75 -12.22 -6.88
C THR A 467 -7.96 -11.37 -7.27
N ALA A 468 -8.93 -11.32 -6.36
CA ALA A 468 -10.12 -10.49 -6.52
C ALA A 468 -9.79 -9.01 -6.69
N GLY A 469 -8.77 -8.50 -5.94
CA GLY A 469 -8.35 -7.11 -6.02
C GLY A 469 -7.83 -6.74 -7.40
N ALA A 470 -6.91 -7.54 -7.96
CA ALA A 470 -6.40 -7.29 -9.31
C ALA A 470 -7.50 -7.35 -10.38
N ALA A 471 -8.41 -8.35 -10.29
CA ALA A 471 -9.50 -8.52 -11.24
C ALA A 471 -10.54 -7.38 -11.14
N ALA A 472 -10.97 -7.02 -9.93
CA ALA A 472 -11.92 -5.93 -9.69
C ALA A 472 -11.35 -4.56 -10.12
N ALA A 473 -10.08 -4.28 -9.79
CA ALA A 473 -9.43 -3.04 -10.16
C ALA A 473 -9.25 -2.91 -11.68
N LEU A 474 -8.89 -4.00 -12.37
CA LEU A 474 -8.79 -3.98 -13.83
C LEU A 474 -10.17 -3.82 -14.48
N ALA A 475 -11.22 -4.50 -13.96
CA ALA A 475 -12.59 -4.31 -14.45
C ALA A 475 -13.04 -2.85 -14.29
N LEU A 476 -12.77 -2.24 -13.12
CA LEU A 476 -13.06 -0.85 -12.84
C LEU A 476 -12.35 0.10 -13.83
N ALA A 477 -11.05 -0.11 -14.08
CA ALA A 477 -10.27 0.71 -15.00
C ALA A 477 -10.76 0.59 -16.45
N LEU A 478 -11.10 -0.63 -16.89
CA LEU A 478 -11.65 -0.90 -18.21
C LEU A 478 -13.01 -0.20 -18.42
N LEU A 479 -13.93 -0.33 -17.46
CA LEU A 479 -15.24 0.32 -17.51
C LEU A 479 -15.10 1.84 -17.48
N GLN A 480 -14.16 2.37 -16.67
CA GLN A 480 -13.88 3.79 -16.59
C GLN A 480 -13.34 4.38 -17.91
N LEU A 481 -12.43 3.67 -18.58
CA LEU A 481 -11.96 4.04 -19.93
C LEU A 481 -13.11 3.99 -20.93
N GLY A 482 -13.96 2.98 -20.85
CA GLY A 482 -15.13 2.80 -21.72
C GLY A 482 -16.21 3.87 -21.61
N LYS A 483 -16.17 4.73 -20.58
CA LYS A 483 -17.01 5.96 -20.50
C LYS A 483 -16.61 7.02 -21.55
N THR A 484 -15.42 6.90 -22.14
CA THR A 484 -14.97 7.77 -23.24
C THR A 484 -15.49 7.21 -24.56
N PRO A 485 -16.23 7.98 -25.39
CA PRO A 485 -16.91 7.47 -26.57
C PRO A 485 -15.99 6.72 -27.56
N GLU A 486 -14.75 7.19 -27.73
CA GLU A 486 -13.75 6.61 -28.62
C GLU A 486 -13.13 5.32 -28.08
N LEU A 487 -13.38 5.00 -26.79
CA LEU A 487 -12.78 3.87 -26.06
C LEU A 487 -13.81 2.83 -25.62
N LYS A 488 -14.99 2.77 -26.26
CA LYS A 488 -16.09 1.87 -25.88
C LYS A 488 -15.72 0.39 -25.83
N ASN A 489 -14.76 -0.04 -26.66
CA ASN A 489 -14.27 -1.42 -26.67
C ASN A 489 -13.67 -1.87 -25.33
N TYR A 490 -13.15 -0.94 -24.51
CA TYR A 490 -12.70 -1.24 -23.15
C TYR A 490 -13.87 -1.63 -22.24
N ALA A 491 -15.04 -1.02 -22.40
CA ALA A 491 -16.21 -1.38 -21.60
C ALA A 491 -16.62 -2.84 -21.81
N ASP A 492 -16.60 -3.35 -23.06
CA ASP A 492 -16.94 -4.75 -23.33
C ASP A 492 -15.97 -5.74 -22.67
N ALA A 493 -14.69 -5.40 -22.63
CA ALA A 493 -13.70 -6.17 -21.87
C ALA A 493 -13.98 -6.08 -20.36
N GLY A 494 -14.33 -4.90 -19.85
CA GLY A 494 -14.71 -4.66 -18.45
C GLY A 494 -15.94 -5.48 -18.02
N PHE A 495 -17.00 -5.52 -18.83
CA PHE A 495 -18.19 -6.34 -18.55
C PHE A 495 -17.87 -7.83 -18.47
N ARG A 496 -17.06 -8.34 -19.40
CA ARG A 496 -16.64 -9.76 -19.37
C ARG A 496 -15.83 -10.09 -18.12
N LEU A 497 -14.85 -9.23 -17.79
CA LEU A 497 -14.03 -9.40 -16.61
C LEU A 497 -14.87 -9.33 -15.32
N LEU A 498 -15.81 -8.39 -15.25
CA LEU A 498 -16.69 -8.25 -14.10
C LEU A 498 -17.50 -9.52 -13.84
N GLY A 499 -18.09 -10.11 -14.90
CA GLY A 499 -18.82 -11.37 -14.79
C GLY A 499 -17.93 -12.55 -14.35
N THR A 500 -16.72 -12.66 -14.89
CA THR A 500 -15.77 -13.71 -14.47
C THR A 500 -15.26 -13.47 -13.04
N THR A 501 -15.09 -12.22 -12.61
CA THR A 501 -14.68 -11.88 -11.25
C THR A 501 -15.74 -12.29 -10.22
N LEU A 502 -17.01 -11.99 -10.48
CA LEU A 502 -18.12 -12.42 -9.63
C LEU A 502 -18.17 -13.95 -9.51
N HIS A 503 -18.05 -14.65 -10.63
CA HIS A 503 -18.10 -16.13 -10.65
C HIS A 503 -16.90 -16.76 -9.92
N ALA A 504 -15.69 -16.22 -10.08
CA ALA A 504 -14.46 -16.84 -9.58
C ALA A 504 -14.21 -16.58 -8.08
N PHE A 505 -14.59 -15.40 -7.57
CA PHE A 505 -14.21 -14.96 -6.23
C PHE A 505 -15.36 -14.80 -5.25
N MET A 506 -16.60 -14.72 -5.71
CA MET A 506 -17.77 -14.62 -4.84
C MET A 506 -18.31 -16.01 -4.50
N ARG A 507 -18.41 -16.30 -3.22
CA ARG A 507 -19.03 -17.53 -2.70
C ARG A 507 -20.55 -17.52 -2.86
N SER A 508 -21.15 -18.70 -2.71
CA SER A 508 -22.61 -18.90 -2.76
C SER A 508 -23.38 -18.21 -1.63
N ASP A 509 -22.70 -17.71 -0.60
CA ASP A 509 -23.28 -16.91 0.49
C ASP A 509 -23.05 -15.39 0.33
N GLY A 510 -22.46 -14.95 -0.80
CA GLY A 510 -22.17 -13.54 -1.09
C GLY A 510 -20.81 -13.06 -0.59
N MET A 511 -20.04 -13.88 0.11
CA MET A 511 -18.72 -13.50 0.60
C MET A 511 -17.71 -13.43 -0.56
N LEU A 512 -17.10 -12.26 -0.74
CA LEU A 512 -15.97 -12.09 -1.65
C LEU A 512 -14.69 -12.55 -0.97
N LEU A 513 -13.89 -13.36 -1.67
CA LEU A 513 -12.61 -13.89 -1.18
C LEU A 513 -11.44 -13.34 -1.99
N HIS A 514 -10.28 -13.21 -1.36
CA HIS A 514 -9.07 -12.73 -2.05
C HIS A 514 -8.62 -13.62 -3.21
N THR A 515 -8.81 -14.93 -3.08
CA THR A 515 -8.33 -15.92 -4.05
C THR A 515 -9.42 -16.90 -4.47
N THR A 516 -9.27 -17.50 -5.65
CA THR A 516 -10.14 -18.56 -6.14
C THR A 516 -9.99 -19.86 -5.33
N GLU A 517 -10.89 -20.81 -5.52
CA GLU A 517 -10.71 -22.16 -4.99
C GLU A 517 -9.49 -22.84 -5.60
N ASP A 518 -8.47 -23.04 -4.79
CA ASP A 518 -7.36 -23.94 -5.10
C ASP A 518 -7.52 -25.18 -4.22
N ARG A 519 -7.75 -26.34 -4.85
CA ARG A 519 -7.87 -27.63 -4.15
C ARG A 519 -6.56 -28.08 -3.49
N ALA A 520 -5.45 -27.48 -3.88
CA ALA A 520 -4.12 -27.71 -3.29
C ALA A 520 -3.76 -26.67 -2.22
N ALA A 521 -4.67 -25.74 -1.87
CA ALA A 521 -4.39 -24.65 -0.96
C ALA A 521 -4.12 -25.16 0.46
N PHE A 522 -2.90 -24.94 0.92
CA PHE A 522 -2.48 -25.14 2.31
C PHE A 522 -2.77 -23.92 3.20
N PHE A 523 -3.39 -22.89 2.62
CA PHE A 523 -3.61 -21.59 3.27
C PHE A 523 -5.12 -21.30 3.38
N PRO A 524 -5.60 -20.74 4.51
CA PRO A 524 -7.02 -20.44 4.68
C PRO A 524 -7.50 -19.38 3.70
N ARG A 525 -8.75 -19.49 3.26
CA ARG A 525 -9.38 -18.53 2.36
C ARG A 525 -9.83 -17.29 3.14
N ILE A 526 -9.35 -16.13 2.75
CA ILE A 526 -9.52 -14.88 3.47
C ILE A 526 -10.59 -14.01 2.80
N PRO A 527 -11.58 -13.47 3.55
CA PRO A 527 -12.51 -12.46 3.04
C PRO A 527 -11.77 -11.21 2.53
N ALA A 528 -12.17 -10.72 1.36
CA ALA A 528 -11.56 -9.56 0.70
C ALA A 528 -12.33 -8.27 0.99
N LEU A 529 -12.61 -8.00 2.26
CA LEU A 529 -13.51 -6.94 2.73
C LEU A 529 -12.79 -5.76 3.38
N GLU A 530 -11.64 -6.00 4.02
CA GLU A 530 -10.92 -4.98 4.79
C GLU A 530 -10.06 -4.10 3.87
N ASP A 531 -10.10 -2.79 4.12
CA ASP A 531 -9.22 -1.84 3.47
C ASP A 531 -7.79 -2.00 4.01
N SER A 532 -6.82 -1.81 3.12
CA SER A 532 -5.42 -1.62 3.46
C SER A 532 -5.04 -0.14 3.26
N GLU A 533 -3.90 0.16 2.67
CA GLU A 533 -3.62 1.49 2.11
C GLU A 533 -4.51 1.79 0.89
N LEU A 534 -5.06 0.75 0.28
CA LEU A 534 -5.97 0.78 -0.87
C LEU A 534 -7.38 0.35 -0.45
N PRO A 535 -8.39 0.73 -1.22
CA PRO A 535 -9.75 0.22 -1.05
C PRO A 535 -9.78 -1.30 -1.11
N SER A 536 -10.60 -1.93 -0.28
CA SER A 536 -10.81 -3.37 -0.33
C SER A 536 -11.26 -3.84 -1.72
N PRO A 537 -10.94 -5.09 -2.10
CA PRO A 537 -11.44 -5.67 -3.35
C PRO A 537 -12.97 -5.63 -3.43
N ALA A 538 -13.67 -5.76 -2.30
CA ALA A 538 -15.13 -5.64 -2.24
C ALA A 538 -15.61 -4.23 -2.60
N ALA A 539 -15.00 -3.19 -2.05
CA ALA A 539 -15.31 -1.79 -2.38
C ALA A 539 -15.04 -1.50 -3.87
N THR A 540 -13.91 -1.97 -4.36
CA THR A 540 -13.50 -1.81 -5.78
C THR A 540 -14.49 -2.51 -6.71
N LEU A 541 -14.96 -3.72 -6.35
CA LEU A 541 -15.96 -4.46 -7.09
C LEU A 541 -17.32 -3.74 -7.11
N VAL A 542 -17.77 -3.20 -5.98
CA VAL A 542 -19.01 -2.40 -5.92
C VAL A 542 -18.92 -1.19 -6.85
N ASN A 543 -17.80 -0.46 -6.83
CA ASN A 543 -17.58 0.67 -7.74
C ASN A 543 -17.59 0.24 -9.22
N ALA A 544 -17.02 -0.93 -9.55
CA ALA A 544 -17.06 -1.48 -10.90
C ALA A 544 -18.49 -1.84 -11.33
N LEU A 545 -19.28 -2.47 -10.43
CA LEU A 545 -20.70 -2.80 -10.67
C LEU A 545 -21.54 -1.56 -10.91
N ARG A 546 -21.33 -0.47 -10.16
CA ARG A 546 -22.03 0.81 -10.35
C ARG A 546 -21.71 1.44 -11.70
N ILE A 547 -20.42 1.48 -12.10
CA ILE A 547 -20.06 1.99 -13.43
C ILE A 547 -20.63 1.09 -14.53
N ALA A 548 -20.68 -0.22 -14.31
CA ALA A 548 -21.31 -1.14 -15.25
C ALA A 548 -22.79 -0.85 -15.43
N ASP A 549 -23.51 -0.58 -14.33
CA ASP A 549 -24.92 -0.20 -14.35
C ASP A 549 -25.17 1.14 -15.06
N GLU A 550 -24.32 2.16 -14.80
CA GLU A 550 -24.39 3.43 -15.52
C GLU A 550 -24.20 3.26 -17.05
N LEU A 551 -23.28 2.37 -17.49
CA LEU A 551 -23.00 2.15 -18.90
C LEU A 551 -24.03 1.24 -19.58
N ARG A 552 -24.57 0.26 -18.85
CA ARG A 552 -25.53 -0.73 -19.34
C ARG A 552 -26.42 -1.17 -18.16
N PRO A 553 -27.50 -0.44 -17.86
CA PRO A 553 -28.38 -0.73 -16.74
C PRO A 553 -28.89 -2.17 -16.74
N HIS A 554 -28.74 -2.87 -15.60
CA HIS A 554 -29.20 -4.23 -15.42
C HIS A 554 -29.40 -4.57 -13.95
N ALA A 555 -30.58 -5.08 -13.58
CA ALA A 555 -30.94 -5.40 -12.19
C ALA A 555 -29.94 -6.34 -11.48
N HIS A 556 -29.27 -7.21 -12.23
CA HIS A 556 -28.26 -8.12 -11.68
C HIS A 556 -27.10 -7.40 -10.96
N TYR A 557 -26.75 -6.18 -11.33
CA TYR A 557 -25.69 -5.42 -10.66
C TYR A 557 -26.12 -5.00 -9.24
N ALA A 558 -27.34 -4.49 -9.11
CA ALA A 558 -27.91 -4.14 -7.80
C ALA A 558 -28.05 -5.38 -6.91
N ASP A 559 -28.54 -6.50 -7.47
CA ASP A 559 -28.66 -7.77 -6.74
C ASP A 559 -27.30 -8.28 -6.23
N ALA A 560 -26.25 -8.17 -7.06
CA ALA A 560 -24.89 -8.57 -6.68
C ALA A 560 -24.32 -7.67 -5.56
N ILE A 561 -24.57 -6.36 -5.60
CA ILE A 561 -24.20 -5.41 -4.56
C ILE A 561 -24.91 -5.74 -3.25
N ASP A 562 -26.22 -5.94 -3.28
CA ASP A 562 -27.00 -6.30 -2.10
C ASP A 562 -26.59 -7.64 -1.50
N PHE A 563 -26.26 -8.61 -2.34
CA PHE A 563 -25.82 -9.94 -1.92
C PHE A 563 -24.47 -9.88 -1.21
N LEU A 564 -23.51 -9.11 -1.76
CA LEU A 564 -22.22 -8.85 -1.14
C LEU A 564 -22.40 -8.13 0.20
N TRP A 565 -23.28 -7.10 0.26
CA TRP A 565 -23.50 -6.36 1.49
C TRP A 565 -24.01 -7.24 2.62
N ARG A 566 -25.00 -8.10 2.36
CA ARG A 566 -25.55 -9.01 3.38
C ARG A 566 -24.48 -9.89 4.03
N SER A 567 -23.52 -10.34 3.23
CA SER A 567 -22.39 -11.14 3.72
C SER A 567 -21.35 -10.30 4.44
N ALA A 568 -21.08 -9.08 3.98
CA ALA A 568 -20.09 -8.18 4.55
C ALA A 568 -20.56 -7.46 5.83
N ALA A 569 -21.85 -7.19 5.96
CA ALA A 569 -22.42 -6.37 7.02
C ALA A 569 -22.01 -6.77 8.47
N PRO A 570 -21.88 -8.07 8.84
CA PRO A 570 -21.38 -8.47 10.15
C PRO A 570 -19.92 -8.00 10.40
N HIS A 571 -19.08 -8.07 9.37
CA HIS A 571 -17.67 -7.64 9.43
C HIS A 571 -17.57 -6.12 9.55
N VAL A 572 -18.34 -5.41 8.71
CA VAL A 572 -18.42 -3.93 8.71
C VAL A 572 -18.84 -3.41 10.07
N LYS A 573 -19.88 -4.00 10.69
CA LYS A 573 -20.37 -3.58 12.00
C LYS A 573 -19.31 -3.77 13.10
N ARG A 574 -18.50 -4.83 13.01
CA ARG A 574 -17.45 -5.11 14.00
C ARG A 574 -16.29 -4.10 13.93
N ALA A 575 -15.95 -3.62 12.74
CA ALA A 575 -14.80 -2.75 12.51
C ALA A 575 -15.07 -1.74 11.38
N PRO A 576 -15.90 -0.71 11.57
CA PRO A 576 -16.29 0.22 10.50
C PRO A 576 -15.09 0.90 9.82
N MET A 577 -14.06 1.29 10.58
CA MET A 577 -12.87 1.97 10.05
C MET A 577 -12.04 1.08 9.10
N ALA A 578 -12.07 -0.24 9.30
CA ALA A 578 -11.39 -1.18 8.41
C ALA A 578 -12.15 -1.42 7.08
N HIS A 579 -13.33 -0.86 6.93
CA HIS A 579 -14.22 -1.05 5.79
C HIS A 579 -14.73 0.29 5.22
N ALA A 580 -13.97 1.35 5.43
CA ALA A 580 -14.39 2.71 5.06
C ALA A 580 -14.71 2.85 3.57
N ALA A 581 -13.89 2.23 2.69
CA ALA A 581 -14.13 2.26 1.25
C ALA A 581 -15.39 1.48 0.84
N LEU A 582 -15.68 0.35 1.50
CA LEU A 582 -16.89 -0.41 1.21
C LEU A 582 -18.15 0.35 1.67
N ILE A 583 -18.10 0.95 2.86
CA ILE A 583 -19.18 1.80 3.38
C ILE A 583 -19.41 2.99 2.44
N ASP A 584 -18.35 3.63 1.99
CA ASP A 584 -18.38 4.74 1.04
C ASP A 584 -19.05 4.30 -0.27
N ALA A 585 -18.55 3.23 -0.89
CA ALA A 585 -19.11 2.69 -2.13
C ALA A 585 -20.58 2.26 -2.02
N MET A 586 -21.01 1.75 -0.87
CA MET A 586 -22.41 1.36 -0.65
C MET A 586 -23.36 2.54 -0.46
N ASN A 587 -22.84 3.72 -0.12
CA ASN A 587 -23.64 4.92 0.11
C ASN A 587 -23.55 5.93 -1.05
N GLU A 588 -22.66 5.75 -2.04
CA GLU A 588 -22.69 6.51 -3.30
C GLU A 588 -23.95 6.19 -4.10
#